data_0b28c8307ad6973beb43c1b11b123b1c
#
_entry.id   0b28c8307ad6973beb43c1b11b123b1c
#
_cell.length_a   1.000
_cell.length_b   1.000
_cell.length_c   1.000
_cell.angle_alpha   90.00
_cell.angle_beta   90.00
_cell.angle_gamma   90.00
#
_symmetry.space_group_name_H-M   'P 1'
#
loop_
_entity.id
_entity.type
_entity.pdbx_description
1 polymer ?
#
loop_
_entity_poly.entity_id
_entity_poly.type
_entity_poly.pdbx_seq_one_letter_code
_entity_poly.pdbx_strand_id
1 'polypeptide(L)'
;MQTYDTYLERVFALPFMDAARIFATIKKQIENDEDMTDLYHDLLSRSIEYSSVRAEWQMMTTEEKGAIDSRRSEIHNAVIREFDILARNLGKLGHDTSWRDELGDLEKNPDYRKRIGDMACYLVLFEGLNARIGN
;
A
#
# COMPACT_ATOMS: atom_id res chain seq x y z
N MET A 1 2.44 2.01 30.09
CA MET A 1 3.23 1.07 29.28
C MET A 1 2.64 0.98 27.87
N GLN A 2 3.46 1.07 26.86
CA GLN A 2 3.02 0.98 25.47
C GLN A 2 2.88 -0.49 25.08
N THR A 3 1.68 -0.85 24.61
CA THR A 3 1.43 -2.20 24.13
C THR A 3 1.85 -2.30 22.64
N TYR A 4 1.94 -3.52 22.12
CA TYR A 4 2.23 -3.76 20.71
C TYR A 4 1.16 -3.10 19.81
N ASP A 5 -0.10 -3.23 20.20
CA ASP A 5 -1.21 -2.62 19.45
C ASP A 5 -1.10 -1.09 19.42
N THR A 6 -0.76 -0.48 20.55
CA THR A 6 -0.54 0.97 20.63
C THR A 6 0.60 1.41 19.72
N TYR A 7 1.68 0.61 19.68
CA TYR A 7 2.81 0.88 18.81
C TYR A 7 2.38 0.86 17.33
N LEU A 8 1.62 -0.15 16.92
CA LEU A 8 1.12 -0.25 15.55
C LEU A 8 0.23 0.92 15.18
N GLU A 9 -0.64 1.36 16.08
CA GLU A 9 -1.49 2.52 15.85
C GLU A 9 -0.70 3.80 15.61
N ARG A 10 0.46 3.93 16.22
CA ARG A 10 1.32 5.10 16.05
C ARG A 10 2.10 5.06 14.74
N VAL A 11 2.49 3.87 14.29
CA VAL A 11 3.29 3.69 13.08
C VAL A 11 2.42 3.63 11.83
N PHE A 12 1.28 2.94 11.92
CA PHE A 12 0.37 2.76 10.80
C PHE A 12 -0.96 3.45 11.06
N ALA A 13 -1.43 4.23 10.07
CA ALA A 13 -2.74 4.84 10.09
C ALA A 13 -3.83 3.85 9.66
N LEU A 14 -3.46 2.84 8.86
CA LEU A 14 -4.39 1.81 8.39
C LEU A 14 -4.30 0.58 9.29
N PRO A 15 -5.43 0.18 9.92
CA PRO A 15 -5.43 -1.01 10.78
C PRO A 15 -5.11 -2.28 9.99
N PHE A 16 -4.41 -3.20 10.64
CA PHE A 16 -3.99 -4.47 10.04
C PHE A 16 -5.17 -5.27 9.46
N MET A 17 -6.27 -5.37 10.21
CA MET A 17 -7.43 -6.15 9.78
C MET A 17 -8.08 -5.55 8.52
N ASP A 18 -8.11 -4.23 8.42
CA ASP A 18 -8.61 -3.56 7.23
C ASP A 18 -7.70 -3.84 6.03
N ALA A 19 -6.40 -3.77 6.25
CA ALA A 19 -5.42 -4.06 5.20
C ALA A 19 -5.53 -5.51 4.72
N ALA A 20 -5.70 -6.46 5.63
CA ALA A 20 -5.86 -7.87 5.30
C ALA A 20 -7.11 -8.12 4.46
N ARG A 21 -8.23 -7.47 4.82
CA ARG A 21 -9.49 -7.59 4.09
C ARG A 21 -9.36 -6.99 2.68
N ILE A 22 -8.75 -5.82 2.57
CA ILE A 22 -8.53 -5.16 1.27
C ILE A 22 -7.64 -6.04 0.39
N PHE A 23 -6.57 -6.57 0.95
CA PHE A 23 -5.65 -7.48 0.23
C PHE A 23 -6.40 -8.68 -0.33
N ALA A 24 -7.20 -9.35 0.51
CA ALA A 24 -7.98 -10.52 0.09
C ALA A 24 -8.97 -10.16 -1.03
N THR A 25 -9.61 -9.00 -0.92
CA THR A 25 -10.56 -8.52 -1.94
C THR A 25 -9.86 -8.29 -3.28
N ILE A 26 -8.72 -7.60 -3.27
CA ILE A 26 -7.95 -7.34 -4.49
C ILE A 26 -7.51 -8.66 -5.15
N LYS A 27 -6.96 -9.59 -4.36
CA LYS A 27 -6.47 -10.87 -4.89
C LYS A 27 -7.59 -11.65 -5.54
N LYS A 28 -8.79 -11.60 -4.98
CA LYS A 28 -9.96 -12.27 -5.57
C LYS A 28 -10.40 -11.59 -6.86
N GLN A 29 -10.37 -10.25 -6.90
CA GLN A 29 -10.82 -9.50 -8.08
C GLN A 29 -9.89 -9.65 -9.28
N ILE A 30 -8.60 -9.85 -9.06
CA ILE A 30 -7.64 -10.06 -10.16
C ILE A 30 -7.51 -11.52 -10.56
N GLU A 31 -8.12 -12.43 -9.81
CA GLU A 31 -8.04 -13.86 -10.07
C GLU A 31 -8.52 -14.19 -11.49
N ASN A 32 -7.72 -14.96 -12.22
CA ASN A 32 -8.01 -15.40 -13.59
C ASN A 32 -8.10 -14.25 -14.62
N ASP A 33 -7.58 -13.07 -14.29
CA ASP A 33 -7.54 -11.94 -15.20
C ASP A 33 -6.08 -11.51 -15.38
N GLU A 34 -5.50 -11.83 -16.52
CA GLU A 34 -4.09 -11.57 -16.79
C GLU A 34 -3.75 -10.08 -16.78
N ASP A 35 -4.60 -9.25 -17.39
CA ASP A 35 -4.37 -7.80 -17.45
C ASP A 35 -4.41 -7.17 -16.06
N MET A 36 -5.39 -7.58 -15.23
CA MET A 36 -5.49 -7.06 -13.87
C MET A 36 -4.35 -7.57 -13.00
N THR A 37 -3.91 -8.81 -13.23
CA THR A 37 -2.76 -9.37 -12.52
C THR A 37 -1.48 -8.58 -12.87
N ASP A 38 -1.31 -8.18 -14.12
CA ASP A 38 -0.17 -7.36 -14.53
C ASP A 38 -0.20 -6.00 -13.85
N LEU A 39 -1.37 -5.35 -13.78
CA LEU A 39 -1.52 -4.09 -13.07
C LEU A 39 -1.21 -4.24 -11.57
N TYR A 40 -1.63 -5.34 -10.98
CA TYR A 40 -1.33 -5.64 -9.59
C TYR A 40 0.17 -5.83 -9.37
N HIS A 41 0.85 -6.51 -10.28
CA HIS A 41 2.30 -6.72 -10.20
C HIS A 41 3.06 -5.39 -10.32
N ASP A 42 2.58 -4.47 -11.16
CA ASP A 42 3.15 -3.11 -11.24
C ASP A 42 2.99 -2.39 -9.89
N LEU A 43 1.80 -2.48 -9.29
CA LEU A 43 1.55 -1.92 -7.98
C LEU A 43 2.48 -2.54 -6.93
N LEU A 44 2.64 -3.86 -6.96
CA LEU A 44 3.50 -4.56 -6.01
C LEU A 44 4.96 -4.13 -6.16
N SER A 45 5.46 -3.98 -7.39
CA SER A 45 6.82 -3.50 -7.65
C SER A 45 7.05 -2.11 -7.04
N ARG A 46 6.10 -1.19 -7.24
CA ARG A 46 6.18 0.15 -6.66
C ARG A 46 6.08 0.10 -5.14
N SER A 47 5.27 -0.82 -4.63
CA SER A 47 5.11 -1.00 -3.18
C SER A 47 6.39 -1.51 -2.53
N ILE A 48 7.11 -2.42 -3.18
CA ILE A 48 8.40 -2.92 -2.69
C ILE A 48 9.40 -1.77 -2.62
N GLU A 49 9.49 -0.97 -3.67
CA GLU A 49 10.37 0.20 -3.73
C GLU A 49 10.02 1.19 -2.63
N TYR A 50 8.73 1.52 -2.47
CA TYR A 50 8.26 2.43 -1.43
C TYR A 50 8.56 1.91 -0.03
N SER A 51 8.30 0.64 0.21
CA SER A 51 8.52 0.02 1.51
C SER A 51 10.01 0.08 1.91
N SER A 52 10.91 -0.16 0.96
CA SER A 52 12.35 -0.08 1.18
C SER A 52 12.79 1.34 1.54
N VAL A 53 12.31 2.33 0.79
CA VAL A 53 12.65 3.74 1.05
C VAL A 53 12.09 4.19 2.39
N ARG A 54 10.87 3.77 2.74
CA ARG A 54 10.25 4.12 4.03
C ARG A 54 11.04 3.54 5.20
N ALA A 55 11.52 2.31 5.08
CA ALA A 55 12.34 1.69 6.12
C ALA A 55 13.67 2.42 6.28
N GLU A 56 14.34 2.75 5.18
CA GLU A 56 15.58 3.53 5.20
C GLU A 56 15.36 4.91 5.82
N TRP A 57 14.24 5.55 5.44
CA TRP A 57 13.90 6.89 5.93
C TRP A 57 13.85 6.94 7.45
N GLN A 58 13.27 5.93 8.09
CA GLN A 58 13.17 5.90 9.55
C GLN A 58 14.52 5.79 10.25
N MET A 59 15.54 5.31 9.54
CA MET A 59 16.89 5.13 10.06
C MET A 59 17.82 6.30 9.72
N MET A 60 17.34 7.27 8.97
CA MET A 60 18.14 8.39 8.49
C MET A 60 18.17 9.56 9.47
N THR A 61 19.27 10.32 9.42
CA THR A 61 19.35 11.61 10.11
C THR A 61 18.47 12.63 9.37
N THR A 62 18.16 13.76 10.01
CA THR A 62 17.40 14.85 9.41
C THR A 62 18.04 15.31 8.10
N GLU A 63 19.36 15.40 8.08
CA GLU A 63 20.12 15.84 6.91
C GLU A 63 20.01 14.86 5.76
N GLU A 64 20.14 13.56 6.05
CA GLU A 64 19.98 12.50 5.07
C GLU A 64 18.55 12.46 4.49
N LYS A 65 17.54 12.68 5.35
CA LYS A 65 16.13 12.74 4.92
C LYS A 65 15.91 13.85 3.91
N GLY A 66 16.51 15.02 4.13
CA GLY A 66 16.40 16.14 3.19
C GLY A 66 16.95 15.80 1.81
N ALA A 67 18.04 15.02 1.77
CA ALA A 67 18.69 14.67 0.51
C ALA A 67 17.86 13.75 -0.37
N ILE A 68 16.98 12.91 0.20
CA ILE A 68 16.18 11.95 -0.59
C ILE A 68 14.69 12.26 -0.60
N ASP A 69 14.29 13.42 -0.05
CA ASP A 69 12.86 13.74 0.10
C ASP A 69 12.11 13.76 -1.23
N SER A 70 12.69 14.33 -2.28
CA SER A 70 12.08 14.37 -3.60
C SER A 70 11.85 12.98 -4.16
N ARG A 71 12.83 12.10 -4.02
CA ARG A 71 12.72 10.71 -4.49
C ARG A 71 11.65 9.96 -3.72
N ARG A 72 11.59 10.16 -2.41
CA ARG A 72 10.58 9.52 -1.56
C ARG A 72 9.18 9.95 -2.00
N SER A 73 8.99 11.24 -2.26
CA SER A 73 7.70 11.77 -2.70
C SER A 73 7.30 11.22 -4.08
N GLU A 74 8.24 11.11 -5.01
CA GLU A 74 7.97 10.54 -6.33
C GLU A 74 7.53 9.08 -6.24
N ILE A 75 8.20 8.28 -5.41
CA ILE A 75 7.87 6.88 -5.22
C ILE A 75 6.50 6.75 -4.56
N HIS A 76 6.20 7.60 -3.57
CA HIS A 76 4.90 7.61 -2.90
C HIS A 76 3.78 7.96 -3.89
N ASN A 77 4.00 8.98 -4.73
CA ASN A 77 3.03 9.36 -5.74
C ASN A 77 2.81 8.26 -6.77
N ALA A 78 3.87 7.53 -7.13
CA ALA A 78 3.74 6.40 -8.05
C ALA A 78 2.88 5.29 -7.46
N VAL A 79 3.03 4.98 -6.17
CA VAL A 79 2.20 4.00 -5.47
C VAL A 79 0.73 4.42 -5.50
N ILE A 80 0.44 5.68 -5.18
CA ILE A 80 -0.93 6.19 -5.18
C ILE A 80 -1.54 6.03 -6.57
N ARG A 81 -0.78 6.40 -7.60
CA ARG A 81 -1.22 6.30 -8.99
C ARG A 81 -1.53 4.86 -9.39
N GLU A 82 -0.68 3.91 -8.99
CA GLU A 82 -0.88 2.50 -9.33
C GLU A 82 -2.13 1.93 -8.65
N PHE A 83 -2.41 2.32 -7.40
CA PHE A 83 -3.67 1.95 -6.73
C PHE A 83 -4.87 2.47 -7.50
N ASP A 84 -4.81 3.73 -7.95
CA ASP A 84 -5.91 4.36 -8.70
C ASP A 84 -6.12 3.69 -10.06
N ILE A 85 -5.04 3.35 -10.75
CA ILE A 85 -5.11 2.66 -12.04
C ILE A 85 -5.77 1.29 -11.87
N LEU A 86 -5.34 0.52 -10.89
CA LEU A 86 -5.91 -0.81 -10.63
C LEU A 86 -7.40 -0.70 -10.28
N ALA A 87 -7.75 0.19 -9.36
CA ALA A 87 -9.14 0.37 -8.93
C ALA A 87 -10.03 0.79 -10.09
N ARG A 88 -9.56 1.73 -10.92
CA ARG A 88 -10.33 2.21 -12.08
C ARG A 88 -10.60 1.08 -13.06
N ASN A 89 -9.60 0.28 -13.37
CA ASN A 89 -9.75 -0.80 -14.33
C ASN A 89 -10.63 -1.93 -13.79
N LEU A 90 -10.49 -2.27 -12.51
CA LEU A 90 -11.37 -3.24 -11.87
C LEU A 90 -12.82 -2.76 -11.86
N GLY A 91 -13.03 -1.46 -11.58
CA GLY A 91 -14.36 -0.86 -11.60
C GLY A 91 -15.01 -0.95 -12.99
N LYS A 92 -14.23 -0.75 -14.05
CA LYS A 92 -14.73 -0.87 -15.43
C LYS A 92 -15.20 -2.30 -15.75
N LEU A 93 -14.63 -3.29 -15.07
CA LEU A 93 -15.02 -4.69 -15.24
C LEU A 93 -16.20 -5.09 -14.35
N GLY A 94 -16.72 -4.15 -13.56
CA GLY A 94 -17.89 -4.40 -12.72
C GLY A 94 -17.58 -4.82 -11.30
N HIS A 95 -16.31 -4.82 -10.90
CA HIS A 95 -15.94 -5.15 -9.52
C HIS A 95 -16.27 -4.00 -8.58
N ASP A 96 -16.54 -4.34 -7.31
CA ASP A 96 -16.74 -3.36 -6.24
C ASP A 96 -15.38 -2.88 -5.75
N THR A 97 -15.03 -1.64 -6.09
CA THR A 97 -13.76 -1.03 -5.72
C THR A 97 -13.87 -0.07 -4.54
N SER A 98 -14.86 -0.25 -3.68
CA SER A 98 -15.02 0.55 -2.47
C SER A 98 -13.80 0.44 -1.54
N TRP A 99 -13.00 -0.62 -1.67
CA TRP A 99 -11.74 -0.74 -0.92
C TRP A 99 -10.80 0.43 -1.20
N ARG A 100 -10.86 1.01 -2.41
CA ARG A 100 -10.04 2.18 -2.73
C ARG A 100 -10.50 3.39 -1.91
N ASP A 101 -11.81 3.57 -1.78
CA ASP A 101 -12.37 4.66 -0.99
C ASP A 101 -12.03 4.54 0.49
N GLU A 102 -11.92 3.30 0.98
CA GLU A 102 -11.53 3.04 2.37
C GLU A 102 -10.11 3.51 2.68
N LEU A 103 -9.24 3.54 1.67
CA LEU A 103 -7.89 4.06 1.84
C LEU A 103 -7.90 5.59 1.99
N GLY A 104 -9.00 6.22 1.58
CA GLY A 104 -9.24 7.63 1.81
C GLY A 104 -8.86 8.52 0.63
N ASP A 105 -9.26 9.78 0.74
CA ASP A 105 -8.93 10.81 -0.23
C ASP A 105 -8.60 12.11 0.50
N LEU A 106 -8.18 13.12 -0.25
CA LEU A 106 -7.73 14.39 0.31
C LEU A 106 -8.81 15.10 1.14
N GLU A 107 -10.08 14.98 0.74
CA GLU A 107 -11.18 15.66 1.41
C GLU A 107 -11.65 14.94 2.67
N LYS A 108 -11.74 13.61 2.61
CA LYS A 108 -12.31 12.80 3.69
C LYS A 108 -11.29 12.39 4.74
N ASN A 109 -10.05 12.14 4.31
CA ASN A 109 -9.00 11.64 5.19
C ASN A 109 -7.73 12.46 4.98
N PRO A 110 -7.42 13.41 5.85
CA PRO A 110 -6.18 14.19 5.71
C PRO A 110 -4.92 13.32 5.69
N ASP A 111 -4.98 12.14 6.28
CA ASP A 111 -3.88 11.19 6.32
C ASP A 111 -3.96 10.12 5.23
N TYR A 112 -4.73 10.37 4.15
CA TYR A 112 -4.93 9.37 3.09
C TYR A 112 -3.63 8.89 2.46
N ARG A 113 -2.66 9.79 2.31
CA ARG A 113 -1.36 9.44 1.72
C ARG A 113 -0.64 8.42 2.59
N LYS A 114 -0.69 8.58 3.90
CA LYS A 114 -0.11 7.64 4.84
C LYS A 114 -0.83 6.30 4.80
N ARG A 115 -2.17 6.33 4.75
CA ARG A 115 -2.98 5.11 4.68
C ARG A 115 -2.66 4.29 3.42
N ILE A 116 -2.53 4.95 2.26
CA ILE A 116 -2.15 4.28 1.02
C ILE A 116 -0.73 3.72 1.12
N GLY A 117 0.21 4.49 1.67
CA GLY A 117 1.56 4.02 1.92
C GLY A 117 1.61 2.82 2.86
N ASP A 118 0.79 2.84 3.92
CA ASP A 118 0.65 1.71 4.83
C ASP A 118 0.17 0.46 4.08
N MET A 119 -0.86 0.63 3.22
CA MET A 119 -1.38 -0.48 2.43
C MET A 119 -0.31 -1.07 1.52
N ALA A 120 0.52 -0.22 0.90
CA ALA A 120 1.62 -0.68 0.07
C ALA A 120 2.60 -1.56 0.87
N CYS A 121 2.93 -1.14 2.09
CA CYS A 121 3.80 -1.92 2.97
C CYS A 121 3.15 -3.25 3.37
N TYR A 122 1.84 -3.25 3.62
CA TYR A 122 1.10 -4.48 3.93
C TYR A 122 1.07 -5.43 2.74
N LEU A 123 0.93 -4.92 1.51
CA LEU A 123 0.98 -5.77 0.31
C LEU A 123 2.29 -6.55 0.26
N VAL A 124 3.40 -5.88 0.51
CA VAL A 124 4.73 -6.50 0.52
C VAL A 124 4.80 -7.59 1.60
N LEU A 125 4.29 -7.28 2.79
CA LEU A 125 4.26 -8.22 3.90
C LEU A 125 3.43 -9.46 3.57
N PHE A 126 2.20 -9.26 3.08
CA PHE A 126 1.28 -10.36 2.79
C PHE A 126 1.79 -11.23 1.65
N GLU A 127 2.35 -10.64 0.60
CA GLU A 127 2.93 -11.41 -0.50
C GLU A 127 4.15 -12.19 -0.05
N GLY A 128 4.98 -11.62 0.83
CA GLY A 128 6.11 -12.31 1.41
C GLY A 128 5.69 -13.51 2.25
N LEU A 129 4.63 -13.37 3.05
CA LEU A 129 4.10 -14.46 3.86
C LEU A 129 3.51 -15.58 2.97
N ASN A 130 2.76 -15.20 1.92
CA ASN A 130 2.19 -16.16 0.98
C ASN A 130 3.28 -16.95 0.27
N ALA A 131 4.36 -16.30 -0.12
CA ALA A 131 5.48 -16.96 -0.79
C ALA A 131 6.12 -18.02 0.11
N ARG A 132 6.19 -17.77 1.42
CA ARG A 132 6.76 -18.71 2.40
C ARG A 132 5.84 -19.90 2.67
N ILE A 133 4.54 -19.65 2.70
CA ILE A 133 3.53 -20.66 3.01
C ILE A 133 3.19 -21.49 1.76
N GLY A 134 3.17 -20.82 0.59
CA GLY A 134 2.79 -21.44 -0.67
C GLY A 134 3.83 -22.35 -1.29
N ASN A 135 5.02 -22.39 -0.71
CA ASN A 135 6.09 -23.31 -1.15
C ASN A 135 6.20 -24.50 -0.19
#